data_8169a6a98eb58715865a7899f797770f
#
_entry.id   8169a6a98eb58715865a7899f797770f
#
_cell.length_a   1.000
_cell.length_b   1.000
_cell.length_c   1.000
_cell.angle_alpha   90.00
_cell.angle_beta   90.00
_cell.angle_gamma   90.00
#
_symmetry.space_group_name_H-M   'P 1'
#
loop_
_entity.id
_entity.type
_entity.pdbx_description
1 polymer ?
#
loop_
_entity_poly.entity_id
_entity_poly.type
_entity_poly.pdbx_seq_one_letter_code
_entity_poly.pdbx_strand_id
1 'polypeptide(L)'
;MEKEPFFTTEEKKEFLSKYRLLLRSLSSFLEKEDIPKMKKVMAHIVAQDCYGRDKNGINGLLRNINTALIAAVEIGLKRTSVIAILLYRPVYKQVITIEEVKDMFGEDITLMIQRLLKTSDLYARNTAVNSENFHHLLFTFAEDVRVILLMIADRLCMMRLGKKLQEDDRIRLATEAAYLYAPLAHRLGLYKIKSELEDLSLKYTDRKQFDFIKKKLNETKRSRDAYIAEFIAPIKKKLQEAGLKFDIKGRTKSIHSINNKLKKQKVEFEGIYDLFAIRVVLDTPLEKERSECWQVYSIITDMYQPNPNRMKDWISIPKSNGYESLHITVMGLSLIHI
;
A
#
# COMPACT_ATOMS: atom_id res chain seq x y z
N MET A 1 -23.79 4.85 34.54
CA MET A 1 -23.31 5.13 33.19
C MET A 1 -23.68 3.94 32.31
N GLU A 2 -24.60 4.12 31.38
CA GLU A 2 -24.89 3.07 30.40
C GLU A 2 -23.62 2.77 29.59
N LYS A 3 -23.25 1.50 29.49
CA LYS A 3 -22.08 1.05 28.73
C LYS A 3 -22.35 1.33 27.26
N GLU A 4 -21.51 2.13 26.61
CA GLU A 4 -21.63 2.36 25.15
C GLU A 4 -21.69 1.03 24.39
N PRO A 5 -22.59 0.89 23.42
CA PRO A 5 -22.69 -0.36 22.67
C PRO A 5 -21.40 -0.63 21.89
N PHE A 6 -20.98 -1.90 21.84
CA PHE A 6 -19.77 -2.32 21.14
C PHE A 6 -19.74 -1.83 19.69
N PHE A 7 -20.86 -1.85 18.99
CA PHE A 7 -21.06 -1.28 17.66
C PHE A 7 -22.23 -0.30 17.67
N THR A 8 -22.09 0.83 16.99
CA THR A 8 -23.25 1.58 16.51
C THR A 8 -23.95 0.80 15.40
N THR A 9 -25.18 1.16 15.06
CA THR A 9 -25.95 0.52 13.97
C THR A 9 -25.20 0.60 12.62
N GLU A 10 -24.56 1.75 12.35
CA GLU A 10 -23.79 1.97 11.12
C GLU A 10 -22.50 1.14 11.12
N GLU A 11 -21.76 1.13 12.23
CA GLU A 11 -20.55 0.32 12.37
C GLU A 11 -20.84 -1.18 12.22
N LYS A 12 -21.97 -1.67 12.74
CA LYS A 12 -22.36 -3.07 12.57
C LYS A 12 -22.63 -3.41 11.11
N LYS A 13 -23.32 -2.54 10.38
CA LYS A 13 -23.53 -2.72 8.92
C LYS A 13 -22.21 -2.70 8.16
N GLU A 14 -21.35 -1.74 8.47
CA GLU A 14 -20.02 -1.60 7.87
C GLU A 14 -19.16 -2.85 8.14
N PHE A 15 -19.09 -3.30 9.39
CA PHE A 15 -18.36 -4.51 9.78
C PHE A 15 -18.84 -5.74 9.00
N LEU A 16 -20.15 -6.00 8.97
CA LEU A 16 -20.71 -7.15 8.27
C LEU A 16 -20.42 -7.12 6.76
N SER A 17 -20.50 -5.95 6.15
CA SER A 17 -20.17 -5.76 4.73
C SER A 17 -18.69 -6.07 4.46
N LYS A 18 -17.79 -5.52 5.27
CA LYS A 18 -16.34 -5.71 5.15
C LYS A 18 -15.90 -7.14 5.48
N TYR A 19 -16.51 -7.75 6.48
CA TYR A 19 -16.25 -9.15 6.82
C TYR A 19 -16.65 -10.10 5.67
N ARG A 20 -17.81 -9.88 5.05
CA ARG A 20 -18.22 -10.64 3.86
C ARG A 20 -17.25 -10.44 2.69
N LEU A 21 -16.80 -9.22 2.46
CA LEU A 21 -15.79 -8.92 1.42
C LEU A 21 -14.48 -9.65 1.70
N LEU A 22 -14.01 -9.65 2.95
CA LEU A 22 -12.81 -10.36 3.38
C LEU A 22 -12.93 -11.87 3.12
N LEU A 23 -14.03 -12.49 3.52
CA LEU A 23 -14.27 -13.91 3.28
C LEU A 23 -14.30 -14.25 1.78
N ARG A 24 -14.92 -13.40 0.95
CA ARG A 24 -14.93 -13.58 -0.51
C ARG A 24 -13.50 -13.49 -1.09
N SER A 25 -12.70 -12.52 -0.66
CA SER A 25 -11.33 -12.34 -1.16
C SER A 25 -10.40 -13.49 -0.79
N LEU A 26 -10.74 -14.25 0.25
CA LEU A 26 -9.96 -15.40 0.73
C LEU A 26 -10.58 -16.75 0.37
N SER A 27 -11.71 -16.79 -0.32
CA SER A 27 -12.52 -18.01 -0.52
C SER A 27 -11.74 -19.19 -1.11
N SER A 28 -10.75 -18.93 -1.98
CA SER A 28 -9.89 -19.95 -2.59
C SER A 28 -8.74 -20.42 -1.68
N PHE A 29 -8.54 -19.77 -0.53
CA PHE A 29 -7.43 -20.07 0.40
C PHE A 29 -7.90 -20.54 1.77
N LEU A 30 -9.19 -20.35 2.10
CA LEU A 30 -9.77 -20.78 3.38
C LEU A 30 -10.09 -22.28 3.34
N GLU A 31 -9.88 -22.93 4.47
CA GLU A 31 -10.34 -24.29 4.72
C GLU A 31 -11.84 -24.28 5.04
N LYS A 32 -12.53 -25.42 4.84
CA LYS A 32 -13.98 -25.51 5.07
C LYS A 32 -14.39 -25.14 6.49
N GLU A 33 -13.54 -25.45 7.47
CA GLU A 33 -13.77 -25.20 8.88
C GLU A 33 -13.38 -23.80 9.35
N ASP A 34 -12.61 -23.05 8.58
CA ASP A 34 -12.15 -21.71 9.00
C ASP A 34 -13.31 -20.76 9.25
N ILE A 35 -14.31 -20.74 8.36
CA ILE A 35 -15.46 -19.81 8.46
C ILE A 35 -16.25 -20.04 9.75
N PRO A 36 -16.70 -21.27 10.10
CA PRO A 36 -17.40 -21.50 11.36
C PRO A 36 -16.51 -21.23 12.59
N LYS A 37 -15.21 -21.58 12.56
CA LYS A 37 -14.27 -21.28 13.64
C LYS A 37 -14.11 -19.78 13.83
N MET A 38 -13.86 -19.04 12.76
CA MET A 38 -13.75 -17.57 12.80
C MET A 38 -15.04 -16.92 13.30
N LYS A 39 -16.22 -17.39 12.88
CA LYS A 39 -17.51 -16.87 13.35
C LYS A 39 -17.66 -17.05 14.87
N LYS A 40 -17.32 -18.23 15.40
CA LYS A 40 -17.34 -18.53 16.83
C LYS A 40 -16.42 -17.60 17.61
N VAL A 41 -15.18 -17.46 17.14
CA VAL A 41 -14.17 -16.58 17.75
C VAL A 41 -14.59 -15.12 17.68
N MET A 42 -15.13 -14.63 16.57
CA MET A 42 -15.61 -13.24 16.45
C MET A 42 -16.77 -12.96 17.42
N ALA A 43 -17.70 -13.89 17.59
CA ALA A 43 -18.77 -13.77 18.57
C ALA A 43 -18.23 -13.67 20.01
N HIS A 44 -17.24 -14.50 20.35
CA HIS A 44 -16.56 -14.47 21.65
C HIS A 44 -15.82 -13.15 21.89
N ILE A 45 -15.07 -12.67 20.92
CA ILE A 45 -14.35 -11.38 20.95
C ILE A 45 -15.31 -10.19 21.22
N VAL A 46 -16.47 -10.19 20.55
CA VAL A 46 -17.48 -9.16 20.75
C VAL A 46 -18.11 -9.24 22.15
N ALA A 47 -18.42 -10.45 22.61
CA ALA A 47 -19.00 -10.67 23.94
C ALA A 47 -18.07 -10.22 25.08
N GLN A 48 -16.74 -10.43 24.91
CA GLN A 48 -15.71 -10.05 25.88
C GLN A 48 -15.24 -8.57 25.72
N ASP A 49 -15.81 -7.80 24.80
CA ASP A 49 -15.38 -6.43 24.49
C ASP A 49 -13.86 -6.29 24.29
N CYS A 50 -13.27 -7.30 23.66
CA CYS A 50 -11.82 -7.43 23.52
C CYS A 50 -11.17 -6.26 22.80
N TYR A 51 -11.84 -5.72 21.77
CA TYR A 51 -11.29 -4.64 20.97
C TYR A 51 -11.59 -3.27 21.51
N GLY A 52 -12.77 -3.04 22.11
CA GLY A 52 -13.19 -1.75 22.67
C GLY A 52 -13.08 -0.58 21.69
N ARG A 53 -13.26 0.62 22.20
CA ARG A 53 -12.94 1.86 21.50
C ARG A 53 -11.61 2.41 22.02
N ASP A 54 -10.80 2.96 21.14
CA ASP A 54 -9.59 3.67 21.53
C ASP A 54 -9.94 5.10 22.04
N LYS A 55 -8.94 5.84 22.48
CA LYS A 55 -9.09 7.23 22.95
C LYS A 55 -9.63 8.21 21.90
N ASN A 56 -9.62 7.82 20.62
CA ASN A 56 -10.18 8.59 19.51
C ASN A 56 -11.59 8.13 19.11
N GLY A 57 -12.21 7.23 19.89
CA GLY A 57 -13.53 6.66 19.64
C GLY A 57 -13.56 5.64 18.48
N ILE A 58 -12.41 5.20 17.98
CA ILE A 58 -12.33 4.23 16.88
C ILE A 58 -12.62 2.84 17.43
N ASN A 59 -13.62 2.15 16.85
CA ASN A 59 -13.90 0.76 17.19
C ASN A 59 -12.74 -0.14 16.71
N GLY A 60 -12.11 -0.83 17.66
CA GLY A 60 -10.90 -1.61 17.41
C GLY A 60 -11.12 -2.81 16.50
N LEU A 61 -12.30 -3.47 16.56
CA LEU A 61 -12.60 -4.60 15.67
C LEU A 61 -12.84 -4.14 14.22
N LEU A 62 -13.55 -3.01 14.05
CA LEU A 62 -13.75 -2.43 12.72
C LEU A 62 -12.42 -1.97 12.10
N ARG A 63 -11.53 -1.38 12.90
CA ARG A 63 -10.15 -1.09 12.48
C ARG A 63 -9.43 -2.37 12.04
N ASN A 64 -9.51 -3.43 12.83
CA ASN A 64 -8.80 -4.68 12.56
C ASN A 64 -9.28 -5.35 11.25
N ILE A 65 -10.59 -5.35 10.99
CA ILE A 65 -11.14 -5.82 9.70
C ILE A 65 -10.64 -4.97 8.52
N ASN A 66 -10.52 -3.66 8.68
CA ASN A 66 -9.94 -2.79 7.66
C ASN A 66 -8.46 -3.13 7.39
N THR A 67 -7.67 -3.38 8.44
CA THR A 67 -6.28 -3.83 8.32
C THR A 67 -6.21 -5.17 7.60
N ALA A 68 -7.08 -6.13 7.95
CA ALA A 68 -7.16 -7.45 7.30
C ALA A 68 -7.53 -7.34 5.81
N LEU A 69 -8.43 -6.42 5.44
CA LEU A 69 -8.78 -6.16 4.04
C LEU A 69 -7.61 -5.56 3.25
N ILE A 70 -6.88 -4.61 3.82
CA ILE A 70 -5.67 -4.07 3.19
C ILE A 70 -4.65 -5.19 2.97
N ALA A 71 -4.44 -6.03 3.98
CA ALA A 71 -3.53 -7.17 3.90
C ALA A 71 -3.93 -8.16 2.79
N ALA A 72 -5.22 -8.53 2.72
CA ALA A 72 -5.71 -9.52 1.77
C ALA A 72 -5.82 -8.96 0.34
N VAL A 73 -6.40 -7.78 0.17
CA VAL A 73 -6.81 -7.26 -1.15
C VAL A 73 -5.72 -6.38 -1.79
N GLU A 74 -5.05 -5.55 -0.99
CA GLU A 74 -4.08 -4.59 -1.53
C GLU A 74 -2.64 -5.12 -1.50
N ILE A 75 -2.30 -5.95 -0.50
CA ILE A 75 -0.97 -6.57 -0.38
C ILE A 75 -0.95 -7.98 -0.98
N GLY A 76 -2.08 -8.70 -0.96
CA GLY A 76 -2.19 -10.07 -1.48
C GLY A 76 -1.82 -11.15 -0.46
N LEU A 77 -1.86 -10.83 0.84
CA LEU A 77 -1.66 -11.82 1.90
C LEU A 77 -2.84 -12.78 2.00
N LYS A 78 -2.52 -14.04 2.34
CA LYS A 78 -3.49 -15.14 2.32
C LYS A 78 -3.92 -15.55 3.75
N ARG A 79 -4.56 -16.71 3.86
CA ARG A 79 -5.18 -17.30 5.06
C ARG A 79 -4.37 -17.07 6.35
N THR A 80 -3.14 -17.56 6.42
CA THR A 80 -2.32 -17.52 7.62
C THR A 80 -2.18 -16.10 8.20
N SER A 81 -1.80 -15.14 7.34
CA SER A 81 -1.57 -13.76 7.76
C SER A 81 -2.86 -13.05 8.15
N VAL A 82 -3.95 -13.30 7.42
CA VAL A 82 -5.23 -12.64 7.68
C VAL A 82 -5.89 -13.15 8.96
N ILE A 83 -5.88 -14.45 9.20
CA ILE A 83 -6.39 -15.01 10.44
C ILE A 83 -5.51 -14.56 11.63
N ALA A 84 -4.18 -14.57 11.45
CA ALA A 84 -3.27 -14.11 12.49
C ALA A 84 -3.53 -12.67 12.92
N ILE A 85 -3.71 -11.72 11.98
CA ILE A 85 -3.98 -10.31 12.33
C ILE A 85 -5.34 -10.15 13.03
N LEU A 86 -6.34 -10.96 12.67
CA LEU A 86 -7.65 -10.95 13.33
C LEU A 86 -7.58 -11.47 14.77
N LEU A 87 -6.69 -12.42 15.07
CA LEU A 87 -6.53 -13.05 16.36
C LEU A 87 -5.43 -12.45 17.23
N TYR A 88 -4.51 -11.67 16.64
CA TYR A 88 -3.38 -11.09 17.34
C TYR A 88 -3.78 -10.35 18.63
N ARG A 89 -4.75 -9.42 18.56
CA ARG A 89 -5.17 -8.62 19.72
C ARG A 89 -5.91 -9.42 20.78
N PRO A 90 -6.81 -10.36 20.45
CA PRO A 90 -7.39 -11.29 21.42
C PRO A 90 -6.35 -12.10 22.19
N VAL A 91 -5.31 -12.56 21.51
CA VAL A 91 -4.21 -13.30 22.15
C VAL A 91 -3.38 -12.36 23.02
N TYR A 92 -3.01 -11.17 22.53
CA TYR A 92 -2.29 -10.18 23.31
C TYR A 92 -3.02 -9.78 24.60
N LYS A 93 -4.36 -9.72 24.56
CA LYS A 93 -5.21 -9.43 25.73
C LYS A 93 -5.58 -10.66 26.55
N GLN A 94 -5.05 -11.81 26.24
CA GLN A 94 -5.35 -13.09 26.93
C GLN A 94 -6.84 -13.47 26.95
N VAL A 95 -7.61 -13.00 25.96
CA VAL A 95 -9.02 -13.42 25.76
C VAL A 95 -9.09 -14.79 25.08
N ILE A 96 -8.07 -15.12 24.31
CA ILE A 96 -7.86 -16.41 23.66
C ILE A 96 -6.40 -16.80 23.90
N THR A 97 -6.15 -18.05 24.26
CA THR A 97 -4.78 -18.53 24.47
C THR A 97 -4.10 -18.95 23.16
N ILE A 98 -2.79 -19.04 23.18
CA ILE A 98 -2.01 -19.53 22.04
C ILE A 98 -2.35 -21.00 21.74
N GLU A 99 -2.59 -21.79 22.77
CA GLU A 99 -2.98 -23.21 22.67
C GLU A 99 -4.34 -23.34 21.98
N GLU A 100 -5.33 -22.54 22.37
CA GLU A 100 -6.64 -22.51 21.72
C GLU A 100 -6.54 -22.12 20.23
N VAL A 101 -5.66 -21.19 19.88
CA VAL A 101 -5.40 -20.82 18.46
C VAL A 101 -4.79 -22.01 17.72
N LYS A 102 -3.82 -22.70 18.33
CA LYS A 102 -3.16 -23.87 17.75
C LYS A 102 -4.16 -24.99 17.46
N ASP A 103 -5.05 -25.29 18.42
CA ASP A 103 -6.07 -26.32 18.29
C ASP A 103 -7.12 -25.96 17.21
N MET A 104 -7.47 -24.69 17.10
CA MET A 104 -8.48 -24.25 16.12
C MET A 104 -7.92 -24.08 14.70
N PHE A 105 -6.74 -23.49 14.54
CA PHE A 105 -6.25 -22.99 13.26
C PHE A 105 -4.89 -23.55 12.85
N GLY A 106 -4.21 -24.30 13.71
CA GLY A 106 -2.95 -24.97 13.45
C GLY A 106 -1.70 -24.14 13.74
N GLU A 107 -0.55 -24.79 13.58
CA GLU A 107 0.78 -24.27 13.97
C GLU A 107 1.18 -23.00 13.20
N ASP A 108 0.91 -22.94 11.89
CA ASP A 108 1.34 -21.82 11.04
C ASP A 108 0.75 -20.46 11.48
N ILE A 109 -0.52 -20.46 11.88
CA ILE A 109 -1.20 -19.25 12.36
C ILE A 109 -0.70 -18.89 13.74
N THR A 110 -0.50 -19.88 14.60
CA THR A 110 0.07 -19.71 15.94
C THR A 110 1.45 -19.06 15.88
N LEU A 111 2.32 -19.58 15.04
CA LEU A 111 3.68 -19.06 14.84
C LEU A 111 3.67 -17.63 14.31
N MET A 112 2.76 -17.33 13.39
CA MET A 112 2.59 -15.96 12.87
C MET A 112 2.15 -14.99 13.98
N ILE A 113 1.24 -15.37 14.86
CA ILE A 113 0.82 -14.53 15.99
C ILE A 113 1.98 -14.31 16.97
N GLN A 114 2.76 -15.35 17.30
CA GLN A 114 3.92 -15.23 18.17
C GLN A 114 4.96 -14.26 17.61
N ARG A 115 5.23 -14.31 16.29
CA ARG A 115 6.12 -13.39 15.61
C ARG A 115 5.60 -11.95 15.62
N LEU A 116 4.29 -11.77 15.44
CA LEU A 116 3.64 -10.45 15.55
C LEU A 116 3.79 -9.88 16.98
N LEU A 117 3.58 -10.70 18.02
CA LEU A 117 3.75 -10.30 19.42
C LEU A 117 5.18 -9.87 19.70
N LYS A 118 6.16 -10.71 19.34
CA LYS A 118 7.60 -10.44 19.52
C LYS A 118 8.03 -9.14 18.83
N THR A 119 7.57 -8.93 17.60
CA THR A 119 7.91 -7.72 16.82
C THR A 119 7.23 -6.47 17.37
N SER A 120 5.99 -6.58 17.86
CA SER A 120 5.27 -5.48 18.50
C SER A 120 5.95 -5.04 19.80
N ASP A 121 6.41 -5.96 20.62
CA ASP A 121 7.15 -5.67 21.85
C ASP A 121 8.49 -4.99 21.56
N LEU A 122 9.19 -5.44 20.53
CA LEU A 122 10.42 -4.81 20.07
C LEU A 122 10.19 -3.36 19.63
N TYR A 123 9.11 -3.14 18.87
CA TYR A 123 8.72 -1.81 18.41
C TYR A 123 8.37 -0.87 19.56
N ALA A 124 7.65 -1.38 20.57
CA ALA A 124 7.25 -0.60 21.74
C ALA A 124 8.45 -0.15 22.61
N ARG A 125 9.54 -0.95 22.66
CA ARG A 125 10.74 -0.67 23.45
C ARG A 125 11.72 0.27 22.77
N ASN A 126 11.66 0.44 21.45
CA ASN A 126 12.59 1.28 20.68
C ASN A 126 12.00 2.66 20.43
N THR A 127 12.53 3.67 21.12
CA THR A 127 12.13 5.09 20.97
C THR A 127 12.72 5.76 19.72
N ALA A 128 13.79 5.22 19.14
CA ALA A 128 14.51 5.79 18.01
C ALA A 128 14.02 5.22 16.65
N VAL A 129 12.73 5.33 16.40
CA VAL A 129 12.05 4.82 15.17
C VAL A 129 12.61 5.41 13.86
N ASN A 130 13.33 6.53 13.94
CA ASN A 130 13.82 7.28 12.78
C ASN A 130 15.25 6.90 12.35
N SER A 131 15.88 5.87 12.94
CA SER A 131 17.24 5.47 12.58
C SER A 131 17.26 4.40 11.48
N GLU A 132 18.23 4.49 10.56
CA GLU A 132 18.49 3.41 9.57
C GLU A 132 18.75 2.06 10.27
N ASN A 133 19.37 2.09 11.42
CA ASN A 133 19.60 0.91 12.26
C ASN A 133 18.27 0.25 12.69
N PHE A 134 17.21 1.03 12.93
CA PHE A 134 15.92 0.48 13.29
C PHE A 134 15.25 -0.27 12.11
N HIS A 135 15.40 0.23 10.88
CA HIS A 135 14.95 -0.48 9.68
C HIS A 135 15.67 -1.82 9.53
N HIS A 136 16.98 -1.82 9.76
CA HIS A 136 17.79 -3.04 9.70
C HIS A 136 17.40 -4.04 10.79
N LEU A 137 17.19 -3.54 12.02
CA LEU A 137 16.70 -4.34 13.14
C LEU A 137 15.34 -4.98 12.85
N LEU A 138 14.37 -4.24 12.30
CA LEU A 138 13.06 -4.78 11.94
C LEU A 138 13.17 -5.94 10.92
N PHE A 139 14.01 -5.81 9.90
CA PHE A 139 14.22 -6.90 8.94
C PHE A 139 14.95 -8.10 9.55
N THR A 140 15.87 -7.86 10.48
CA THR A 140 16.65 -8.93 11.13
C THR A 140 15.79 -9.68 12.15
N PHE A 141 14.92 -8.98 12.88
CA PHE A 141 14.07 -9.58 13.91
C PHE A 141 12.73 -10.10 13.38
N ALA A 142 12.26 -9.58 12.26
CA ALA A 142 11.13 -10.16 11.57
C ALA A 142 11.58 -11.41 10.81
N GLU A 143 11.63 -12.54 11.49
CA GLU A 143 11.91 -13.86 10.90
C GLU A 143 10.98 -14.19 9.71
N ASP A 144 9.95 -13.39 9.52
CA ASP A 144 8.94 -13.55 8.47
C ASP A 144 8.54 -12.18 7.92
N VAL A 145 8.80 -11.95 6.64
CA VAL A 145 8.46 -10.68 5.95
C VAL A 145 6.97 -10.34 6.02
N ARG A 146 6.09 -11.34 6.15
CA ARG A 146 4.64 -11.13 6.28
C ARG A 146 4.28 -10.31 7.52
N VAL A 147 5.07 -10.39 8.59
CA VAL A 147 4.90 -9.56 9.79
C VAL A 147 5.06 -8.08 9.43
N ILE A 148 6.11 -7.73 8.68
CA ILE A 148 6.35 -6.35 8.22
C ILE A 148 5.19 -5.89 7.31
N LEU A 149 4.72 -6.76 6.41
CA LEU A 149 3.59 -6.47 5.54
C LEU A 149 2.30 -6.18 6.32
N LEU A 150 2.05 -6.92 7.41
CA LEU A 150 0.91 -6.68 8.31
C LEU A 150 1.06 -5.37 9.09
N MET A 151 2.26 -5.01 9.52
CA MET A 151 2.53 -3.71 10.17
C MET A 151 2.31 -2.54 9.20
N ILE A 152 2.71 -2.68 7.93
CA ILE A 152 2.43 -1.69 6.88
C ILE A 152 0.92 -1.56 6.65
N ALA A 153 0.18 -2.68 6.61
CA ALA A 153 -1.28 -2.67 6.46
C ALA A 153 -1.96 -1.93 7.62
N ASP A 154 -1.55 -2.20 8.87
CA ASP A 154 -2.09 -1.51 10.04
C ASP A 154 -1.77 -0.01 10.02
N ARG A 155 -0.54 0.36 9.66
CA ARG A 155 -0.16 1.77 9.53
C ARG A 155 -0.99 2.48 8.47
N LEU A 156 -1.18 1.87 7.30
CA LEU A 156 -2.00 2.45 6.24
C LEU A 156 -3.46 2.60 6.68
N CYS A 157 -4.00 1.60 7.37
CA CYS A 157 -5.34 1.68 7.96
C CYS A 157 -5.47 2.88 8.90
N MET A 158 -4.52 3.07 9.83
CA MET A 158 -4.53 4.21 10.75
C MET A 158 -4.38 5.55 10.03
N MET A 159 -3.54 5.64 9.01
CA MET A 159 -3.39 6.85 8.21
C MET A 159 -4.66 7.22 7.46
N ARG A 160 -5.41 6.24 6.93
CA ARG A 160 -6.74 6.47 6.31
C ARG A 160 -7.77 6.97 7.33
N LEU A 161 -7.68 6.54 8.58
CA LEU A 161 -8.52 6.99 9.70
C LEU A 161 -8.05 8.31 10.33
N GLY A 162 -6.98 8.90 9.85
CA GLY A 162 -6.31 10.05 10.46
C GLY A 162 -7.19 11.27 10.76
N LYS A 163 -8.33 11.44 10.06
CA LYS A 163 -9.31 12.50 10.39
C LYS A 163 -9.98 12.31 11.75
N LYS A 164 -10.05 11.08 12.26
CA LYS A 164 -10.63 10.74 13.57
C LYS A 164 -9.62 10.87 14.70
N LEU A 165 -8.32 10.99 14.38
CA LEU A 165 -7.25 11.05 15.36
C LEU A 165 -7.10 12.47 15.93
N GLN A 166 -6.72 12.56 17.20
CA GLN A 166 -6.22 13.79 17.79
C GLN A 166 -4.97 14.28 17.04
N GLU A 167 -4.71 15.58 17.06
CA GLU A 167 -3.68 16.20 16.22
C GLU A 167 -2.27 15.64 16.49
N ASP A 168 -1.89 15.53 17.75
CA ASP A 168 -0.58 15.02 18.15
C ASP A 168 -0.36 13.57 17.67
N ASP A 169 -1.36 12.69 17.88
CA ASP A 169 -1.29 11.32 17.39
C ASP A 169 -1.22 11.26 15.87
N ARG A 170 -1.99 12.11 15.19
CA ARG A 170 -2.02 12.18 13.74
C ARG A 170 -0.67 12.59 13.16
N ILE A 171 -0.03 13.62 13.74
CA ILE A 171 1.30 14.10 13.31
C ILE A 171 2.36 13.02 13.61
N ARG A 172 2.36 12.42 14.80
CA ARG A 172 3.27 11.35 15.16
C ARG A 172 3.17 10.16 14.18
N LEU A 173 1.96 9.67 13.94
CA LEU A 173 1.73 8.56 13.01
C LEU A 173 2.11 8.92 11.57
N ALA A 174 1.90 10.16 11.15
CA ALA A 174 2.29 10.65 9.84
C ALA A 174 3.82 10.71 9.68
N THR A 175 4.53 11.16 10.72
CA THR A 175 6.00 11.17 10.75
C THR A 175 6.56 9.75 10.68
N GLU A 176 6.05 8.83 11.50
CA GLU A 176 6.45 7.43 11.45
C GLU A 176 6.14 6.79 10.08
N ALA A 177 4.99 7.12 9.47
CA ALA A 177 4.62 6.63 8.14
C ALA A 177 5.60 7.12 7.07
N ALA A 178 6.06 8.36 7.13
CA ALA A 178 7.03 8.92 6.18
C ALA A 178 8.41 8.31 6.32
N TYR A 179 8.93 8.19 7.56
CA TYR A 179 10.31 7.81 7.82
C TYR A 179 10.54 6.31 7.94
N LEU A 180 9.53 5.54 8.31
CA LEU A 180 9.66 4.09 8.50
C LEU A 180 8.85 3.31 7.46
N TYR A 181 7.53 3.48 7.44
CA TYR A 181 6.64 2.57 6.70
C TYR A 181 6.67 2.79 5.19
N ALA A 182 6.80 4.03 4.70
CA ALA A 182 6.91 4.29 3.28
C ALA A 182 8.23 3.76 2.67
N PRO A 183 9.41 3.93 3.31
CA PRO A 183 10.64 3.25 2.89
C PRO A 183 10.55 1.72 2.93
N LEU A 184 9.93 1.12 3.96
CA LEU A 184 9.70 -0.32 4.03
C LEU A 184 8.82 -0.80 2.88
N ALA A 185 7.69 -0.12 2.63
CA ALA A 185 6.80 -0.42 1.51
C ALA A 185 7.51 -0.30 0.16
N HIS A 186 8.43 0.67 0.00
CA HIS A 186 9.26 0.81 -1.19
C HIS A 186 10.21 -0.38 -1.39
N ARG A 187 10.91 -0.81 -0.34
CA ARG A 187 11.82 -1.96 -0.39
C ARG A 187 11.09 -3.26 -0.74
N LEU A 188 9.85 -3.41 -0.27
CA LEU A 188 9.00 -4.58 -0.54
C LEU A 188 8.20 -4.46 -1.85
N GLY A 189 8.44 -3.45 -2.68
CA GLY A 189 7.77 -3.30 -3.98
C GLY A 189 6.33 -2.80 -3.91
N LEU A 190 5.82 -2.42 -2.73
CA LEU A 190 4.45 -1.94 -2.52
C LEU A 190 4.30 -0.46 -2.91
N TYR A 191 4.58 -0.13 -4.16
CA TYR A 191 4.68 1.28 -4.63
C TYR A 191 3.39 2.09 -4.48
N LYS A 192 2.20 1.45 -4.60
CA LYS A 192 0.91 2.14 -4.38
C LYS A 192 0.75 2.55 -2.92
N ILE A 193 0.99 1.62 -2.01
CA ILE A 193 0.92 1.83 -0.56
C ILE A 193 1.96 2.86 -0.12
N LYS A 194 3.19 2.75 -0.62
CA LYS A 194 4.26 3.73 -0.40
C LYS A 194 3.80 5.14 -0.77
N SER A 195 3.28 5.33 -1.97
CA SER A 195 2.82 6.65 -2.45
C SER A 195 1.65 7.18 -1.63
N GLU A 196 0.72 6.33 -1.21
CA GLU A 196 -0.41 6.74 -0.36
C GLU A 196 0.04 7.12 1.05
N LEU A 197 0.96 6.36 1.65
CA LEU A 197 1.54 6.69 2.95
C LEU A 197 2.25 8.05 2.91
N GLU A 198 3.03 8.32 1.87
CA GLU A 198 3.72 9.60 1.69
C GLU A 198 2.74 10.76 1.48
N ASP A 199 1.71 10.58 0.65
CA ASP A 199 0.70 11.61 0.41
C ASP A 199 -0.12 11.92 1.66
N LEU A 200 -0.51 10.89 2.43
CA LEU A 200 -1.19 11.07 3.71
C LEU A 200 -0.29 11.70 4.76
N SER A 201 1.00 11.36 4.78
CA SER A 201 1.97 11.98 5.68
C SER A 201 2.10 13.48 5.38
N LEU A 202 2.30 13.86 4.13
CA LEU A 202 2.34 15.28 3.74
C LEU A 202 1.03 16.00 4.09
N LYS A 203 -0.11 15.37 3.86
CA LYS A 203 -1.43 15.93 4.19
C LYS A 203 -1.59 16.25 5.67
N TYR A 204 -0.95 15.49 6.56
CA TYR A 204 -1.09 15.66 8.01
C TYR A 204 0.05 16.49 8.62
N THR A 205 1.22 16.54 7.99
CA THR A 205 2.37 17.34 8.46
C THR A 205 2.47 18.72 7.81
N ASP A 206 2.02 18.86 6.56
CA ASP A 206 2.04 20.14 5.80
C ASP A 206 0.77 20.26 4.96
N ARG A 207 -0.33 20.54 5.63
CA ARG A 207 -1.65 20.62 5.02
C ARG A 207 -1.75 21.70 3.94
N LYS A 208 -1.10 22.84 4.15
CA LYS A 208 -1.14 23.97 3.19
C LYS A 208 -0.49 23.57 1.86
N GLN A 209 0.67 22.96 1.93
CA GLN A 209 1.40 22.53 0.74
C GLN A 209 0.67 21.37 0.02
N PHE A 210 0.12 20.42 0.79
CA PHE A 210 -0.69 19.34 0.22
C PHE A 210 -1.90 19.87 -0.55
N ASP A 211 -2.68 20.78 0.06
CA ASP A 211 -3.89 21.32 -0.55
C ASP A 211 -3.55 22.22 -1.76
N PHE A 212 -2.44 22.98 -1.72
CA PHE A 212 -1.93 23.74 -2.86
C PHE A 212 -1.66 22.85 -4.08
N ILE A 213 -0.84 21.79 -3.90
CA ILE A 213 -0.51 20.87 -5.00
C ILE A 213 -1.76 20.15 -5.50
N LYS A 214 -2.62 19.71 -4.59
CA LYS A 214 -3.88 19.04 -4.94
C LYS A 214 -4.79 19.93 -5.78
N LYS A 215 -4.92 21.21 -5.41
CA LYS A 215 -5.71 22.20 -6.15
C LYS A 215 -5.15 22.37 -7.57
N LYS A 216 -3.85 22.60 -7.73
CA LYS A 216 -3.17 22.72 -9.02
C LYS A 216 -3.35 21.47 -9.90
N LEU A 217 -3.22 20.26 -9.31
CA LEU A 217 -3.48 19.01 -10.02
C LEU A 217 -4.94 18.88 -10.49
N ASN A 218 -5.90 19.33 -9.70
CA ASN A 218 -7.31 19.29 -10.06
C ASN A 218 -7.65 20.32 -11.16
N GLU A 219 -7.11 21.53 -11.10
CA GLU A 219 -7.29 22.57 -12.10
C GLU A 219 -6.81 22.11 -13.49
N THR A 220 -5.67 21.42 -13.53
CA THR A 220 -5.07 20.93 -14.79
C THR A 220 -5.54 19.52 -15.20
N LYS A 221 -6.42 18.89 -14.43
CA LYS A 221 -6.79 17.48 -14.65
C LYS A 221 -7.35 17.22 -16.05
N ARG A 222 -8.27 18.05 -16.49
CA ARG A 222 -9.01 17.87 -17.76
C ARG A 222 -8.08 17.98 -18.97
N SER A 223 -7.24 19.01 -19.00
CA SER A 223 -6.24 19.22 -20.06
C SER A 223 -5.18 18.14 -20.07
N ARG A 224 -4.73 17.73 -18.88
CA ARG A 224 -3.74 16.67 -18.73
C ARG A 224 -4.28 15.30 -19.17
N ASP A 225 -5.52 14.95 -18.78
CA ASP A 225 -6.13 13.67 -19.15
C ASP A 225 -6.37 13.63 -20.68
N ALA A 226 -6.78 14.74 -21.29
CA ALA A 226 -6.92 14.86 -22.75
C ALA A 226 -5.56 14.70 -23.46
N TYR A 227 -4.53 15.38 -22.98
CA TYR A 227 -3.17 15.26 -23.52
C TYR A 227 -2.60 13.83 -23.40
N ILE A 228 -2.80 13.17 -22.26
CA ILE A 228 -2.39 11.76 -22.06
C ILE A 228 -3.12 10.85 -23.06
N ALA A 229 -4.42 11.05 -23.26
CA ALA A 229 -5.20 10.24 -24.20
C ALA A 229 -4.72 10.44 -25.65
N GLU A 230 -4.48 11.69 -26.07
CA GLU A 230 -3.94 12.04 -27.38
C GLU A 230 -2.55 11.43 -27.60
N PHE A 231 -1.70 11.46 -26.58
CA PHE A 231 -0.36 10.87 -26.66
C PHE A 231 -0.37 9.33 -26.70
N ILE A 232 -1.28 8.70 -25.96
CA ILE A 232 -1.42 7.23 -25.91
C ILE A 232 -1.98 6.65 -27.23
N ALA A 233 -2.87 7.36 -27.91
CA ALA A 233 -3.59 6.84 -29.07
C ALA A 233 -2.66 6.34 -30.20
N PRO A 234 -1.67 7.10 -30.70
CA PRO A 234 -0.76 6.66 -31.74
C PRO A 234 0.16 5.52 -31.27
N ILE A 235 0.63 5.55 -30.01
CA ILE A 235 1.44 4.47 -29.42
C ILE A 235 0.65 3.18 -29.41
N LYS A 236 -0.58 3.22 -28.88
CA LYS A 236 -1.47 2.05 -28.83
C LYS A 236 -1.66 1.42 -30.21
N LYS A 237 -1.89 2.26 -31.23
CA LYS A 237 -2.03 1.79 -32.62
C LYS A 237 -0.78 1.06 -33.10
N LYS A 238 0.40 1.64 -32.92
CA LYS A 238 1.68 1.06 -33.35
C LYS A 238 2.00 -0.24 -32.63
N LEU A 239 1.76 -0.32 -31.33
CA LEU A 239 1.97 -1.55 -30.55
C LEU A 239 1.00 -2.67 -30.98
N GLN A 240 -0.25 -2.33 -31.34
CA GLN A 240 -1.23 -3.27 -31.88
C GLN A 240 -0.84 -3.76 -33.30
N GLU A 241 -0.35 -2.88 -34.17
CA GLU A 241 0.19 -3.23 -35.50
C GLU A 241 1.39 -4.18 -35.39
N ALA A 242 2.20 -4.05 -34.35
CA ALA A 242 3.31 -4.94 -34.04
C ALA A 242 2.89 -6.29 -33.43
N GLY A 243 1.60 -6.54 -33.22
CA GLY A 243 1.07 -7.78 -32.67
C GLY A 243 1.29 -7.99 -31.18
N LEU A 244 1.68 -6.93 -30.45
CA LEU A 244 1.92 -7.01 -29.01
C LEU A 244 0.61 -7.05 -28.21
N LYS A 245 0.59 -7.84 -27.14
CA LYS A 245 -0.48 -7.86 -26.14
C LYS A 245 -0.06 -7.00 -24.96
N PHE A 246 -0.81 -5.97 -24.64
CA PHE A 246 -0.44 -5.02 -23.61
C PHE A 246 -1.64 -4.28 -23.01
N ASP A 247 -1.43 -3.73 -21.82
CA ASP A 247 -2.27 -2.71 -21.19
C ASP A 247 -1.47 -1.40 -21.10
N ILE A 248 -2.08 -0.27 -21.47
CA ILE A 248 -1.41 1.05 -21.44
C ILE A 248 -2.20 2.01 -20.56
N LYS A 249 -1.52 2.63 -19.60
CA LYS A 249 -2.15 3.55 -18.64
C LYS A 249 -1.30 4.80 -18.41
N GLY A 250 -1.97 5.95 -18.36
CA GLY A 250 -1.38 7.16 -17.81
C GLY A 250 -1.33 7.09 -16.27
N ARG A 251 -0.24 7.58 -15.70
CA ARG A 251 -0.04 7.67 -14.25
C ARG A 251 0.37 9.09 -13.88
N THR A 252 -0.42 9.76 -13.05
CA THR A 252 -0.03 11.03 -12.41
C THR A 252 0.90 10.74 -11.22
N LYS A 253 1.92 11.59 -11.04
CA LYS A 253 2.80 11.52 -9.87
C LYS A 253 2.03 11.81 -8.57
N SER A 254 2.47 11.19 -7.46
CA SER A 254 1.94 11.47 -6.13
C SER A 254 2.23 12.92 -5.71
N ILE A 255 1.36 13.48 -4.88
CA ILE A 255 1.48 14.86 -4.36
C ILE A 255 2.81 15.04 -3.64
N HIS A 256 3.22 14.05 -2.84
CA HIS A 256 4.51 14.05 -2.15
C HIS A 256 5.70 14.07 -3.12
N SER A 257 5.63 13.30 -4.22
CA SER A 257 6.70 13.29 -5.23
C SER A 257 6.83 14.65 -5.95
N ILE A 258 5.70 15.32 -6.19
CA ILE A 258 5.67 16.68 -6.73
C ILE A 258 6.26 17.66 -5.73
N ASN A 259 5.85 17.59 -4.46
CA ASN A 259 6.39 18.43 -3.38
C ASN A 259 7.90 18.32 -3.27
N ASN A 260 8.45 17.11 -3.33
CA ASN A 260 9.89 16.88 -3.28
C ASN A 260 10.61 17.52 -4.48
N LYS A 261 10.00 17.53 -5.66
CA LYS A 261 10.56 18.21 -6.82
C LYS A 261 10.55 19.73 -6.68
N LEU A 262 9.42 20.30 -6.25
CA LEU A 262 9.32 21.74 -5.95
C LEU A 262 10.43 22.18 -4.99
N LYS A 263 10.63 21.42 -3.90
CA LYS A 263 11.67 21.71 -2.90
C LYS A 263 13.11 21.55 -3.45
N LYS A 264 13.37 20.47 -4.20
CA LYS A 264 14.72 20.16 -4.71
C LYS A 264 15.14 21.06 -5.89
N GLN A 265 14.21 21.33 -6.81
CA GLN A 265 14.49 22.10 -8.02
C GLN A 265 14.28 23.61 -7.83
N LYS A 266 13.65 24.02 -6.71
CA LYS A 266 13.30 25.42 -6.41
C LYS A 266 12.52 26.10 -7.55
N VAL A 267 11.63 25.33 -8.20
CA VAL A 267 10.77 25.79 -9.29
C VAL A 267 9.33 25.91 -8.82
N GLU A 268 8.54 26.72 -9.51
CA GLU A 268 7.10 26.76 -9.32
C GLU A 268 6.42 25.50 -9.90
N PHE A 269 5.15 25.29 -9.57
CA PHE A 269 4.41 24.10 -10.00
C PHE A 269 4.39 23.96 -11.53
N GLU A 270 4.27 25.06 -12.25
CA GLU A 270 4.25 25.15 -13.71
C GLU A 270 5.59 24.76 -14.35
N GLY A 271 6.68 24.84 -13.61
CA GLY A 271 8.02 24.41 -14.03
C GLY A 271 8.29 22.91 -13.93
N ILE A 272 7.30 22.12 -13.46
CA ILE A 272 7.46 20.66 -13.37
C ILE A 272 6.98 19.98 -14.65
N TYR A 273 7.90 19.59 -15.51
CA TYR A 273 7.59 19.00 -16.82
C TYR A 273 7.12 17.54 -16.77
N ASP A 274 7.38 16.76 -15.71
CA ASP A 274 7.09 15.34 -15.62
C ASP A 274 6.01 15.00 -14.57
N LEU A 275 4.88 15.72 -14.64
CA LEU A 275 3.73 15.51 -13.74
C LEU A 275 3.05 14.16 -13.93
N PHE A 276 3.23 13.52 -15.06
CA PHE A 276 2.66 12.21 -15.38
C PHE A 276 3.67 11.33 -16.11
N ALA A 277 3.35 10.05 -16.14
CA ALA A 277 4.07 9.05 -16.90
C ALA A 277 3.07 8.12 -17.57
N ILE A 278 3.47 7.49 -18.65
CA ILE A 278 2.71 6.41 -19.28
C ILE A 278 3.38 5.09 -18.90
N ARG A 279 2.59 4.08 -18.69
CA ARG A 279 3.08 2.71 -18.44
C ARG A 279 2.45 1.77 -19.45
N VAL A 280 3.29 1.05 -20.15
CA VAL A 280 2.94 -0.10 -20.97
C VAL A 280 3.25 -1.36 -20.16
N VAL A 281 2.26 -2.23 -19.98
CA VAL A 281 2.40 -3.51 -19.30
C VAL A 281 2.17 -4.58 -20.35
N LEU A 282 3.18 -5.36 -20.65
CA LEU A 282 3.11 -6.44 -21.63
C LEU A 282 2.46 -7.68 -20.99
N ASP A 283 1.60 -8.34 -21.76
CA ASP A 283 1.01 -9.63 -21.43
C ASP A 283 1.69 -10.68 -22.32
N THR A 284 2.88 -11.11 -21.89
CA THR A 284 3.78 -11.94 -22.67
C THR A 284 4.40 -13.06 -21.81
N PRO A 285 4.76 -14.21 -22.38
CA PRO A 285 5.53 -15.25 -21.69
C PRO A 285 6.91 -14.74 -21.26
N LEU A 286 7.40 -15.27 -20.15
CA LEU A 286 8.67 -14.87 -19.52
C LEU A 286 9.86 -14.85 -20.50
N GLU A 287 9.90 -15.85 -21.41
CA GLU A 287 10.98 -15.98 -22.40
C GLU A 287 11.02 -14.82 -23.41
N LYS A 288 9.90 -14.13 -23.62
CA LYS A 288 9.74 -13.02 -24.58
C LYS A 288 9.74 -11.66 -23.92
N GLU A 289 9.61 -11.56 -22.60
CA GLU A 289 9.50 -10.29 -21.89
C GLU A 289 10.58 -9.30 -22.29
N ARG A 290 11.83 -9.74 -22.26
CA ARG A 290 12.97 -8.89 -22.59
C ARG A 290 12.92 -8.37 -24.03
N SER A 291 12.71 -9.27 -24.99
CA SER A 291 12.66 -8.91 -26.42
C SER A 291 11.49 -7.98 -26.74
N GLU A 292 10.31 -8.25 -26.21
CA GLU A 292 9.14 -7.41 -26.43
C GLU A 292 9.24 -6.04 -25.75
N CYS A 293 9.88 -5.95 -24.58
CA CYS A 293 10.16 -4.66 -23.95
C CYS A 293 11.09 -3.79 -24.83
N TRP A 294 12.12 -4.37 -25.42
CA TRP A 294 13.01 -3.65 -26.34
C TRP A 294 12.31 -3.32 -27.67
N GLN A 295 11.39 -4.15 -28.12
CA GLN A 295 10.54 -3.82 -29.28
C GLN A 295 9.64 -2.61 -29.00
N VAL A 296 9.00 -2.53 -27.82
CA VAL A 296 8.23 -1.34 -27.38
C VAL A 296 9.13 -0.12 -27.33
N TYR A 297 10.36 -0.24 -26.80
CA TYR A 297 11.34 0.86 -26.80
C TYR A 297 11.61 1.36 -28.22
N SER A 298 11.92 0.47 -29.16
CA SER A 298 12.20 0.84 -30.55
C SER A 298 11.01 1.57 -31.18
N ILE A 299 9.79 1.02 -31.06
CA ILE A 299 8.58 1.61 -31.61
C ILE A 299 8.36 3.03 -31.06
N ILE A 300 8.56 3.24 -29.76
CA ILE A 300 8.35 4.55 -29.14
C ILE A 300 9.43 5.54 -29.57
N THR A 301 10.69 5.10 -29.66
CA THR A 301 11.81 5.99 -30.05
C THR A 301 11.84 6.31 -31.54
N ASP A 302 11.19 5.51 -32.36
CA ASP A 302 10.92 5.85 -33.77
C ASP A 302 9.87 6.95 -33.90
N MET A 303 8.95 7.06 -32.94
CA MET A 303 7.88 8.08 -32.94
C MET A 303 8.27 9.37 -32.24
N TYR A 304 9.10 9.28 -31.20
CA TYR A 304 9.44 10.38 -30.31
C TYR A 304 10.92 10.38 -29.96
N GLN A 305 11.53 11.55 -29.96
CA GLN A 305 12.95 11.67 -29.64
C GLN A 305 13.22 11.35 -28.16
N PRO A 306 14.05 10.33 -27.86
CA PRO A 306 14.36 9.97 -26.47
C PRO A 306 15.40 10.91 -25.87
N ASN A 307 15.34 11.07 -24.53
CA ASN A 307 16.42 11.68 -23.76
C ASN A 307 17.32 10.55 -23.18
N PRO A 308 18.51 10.32 -23.75
CA PRO A 308 19.36 9.19 -23.36
C PRO A 308 19.87 9.29 -21.92
N ASN A 309 20.04 10.50 -21.39
CA ASN A 309 20.51 10.72 -20.01
C ASN A 309 19.48 10.32 -18.93
N ARG A 310 18.24 10.04 -19.34
CA ARG A 310 17.15 9.65 -18.43
C ARG A 310 16.68 8.22 -18.63
N MET A 311 17.35 7.46 -19.48
CA MET A 311 17.06 6.03 -19.66
C MET A 311 17.49 5.25 -18.42
N LYS A 312 16.68 4.25 -18.04
CA LYS A 312 17.00 3.29 -16.96
C LYS A 312 16.60 1.90 -17.41
N ASP A 313 17.59 1.04 -17.55
CA ASP A 313 17.42 -0.36 -17.91
C ASP A 313 17.44 -1.24 -16.66
N TRP A 314 16.26 -1.55 -16.15
CA TRP A 314 16.05 -2.51 -15.07
C TRP A 314 15.59 -3.89 -15.59
N ILE A 315 15.64 -4.11 -16.91
CA ILE A 315 15.38 -5.41 -17.53
C ILE A 315 16.69 -6.18 -17.66
N SER A 316 17.75 -5.51 -18.12
CA SER A 316 19.08 -6.13 -18.21
C SER A 316 19.71 -6.34 -16.83
N ILE A 317 19.48 -5.43 -15.89
CA ILE A 317 19.96 -5.48 -14.51
C ILE A 317 18.79 -5.18 -13.58
N PRO A 318 18.02 -6.21 -13.16
CA PRO A 318 16.90 -6.06 -12.23
C PRO A 318 17.32 -5.43 -10.90
N LYS A 319 16.41 -4.73 -10.25
CA LYS A 319 16.65 -4.24 -8.90
C LYS A 319 16.70 -5.38 -7.89
N SER A 320 17.35 -5.13 -6.74
CA SER A 320 17.45 -6.11 -5.64
C SER A 320 16.12 -6.67 -5.11
N ASN A 321 15.02 -5.98 -5.38
CA ASN A 321 13.66 -6.41 -5.02
C ASN A 321 12.92 -7.12 -6.18
N GLY A 322 13.62 -7.53 -7.24
CA GLY A 322 13.02 -8.20 -8.40
C GLY A 322 12.21 -7.30 -9.33
N TYR A 323 12.30 -5.96 -9.17
CA TYR A 323 11.61 -5.05 -10.08
C TYR A 323 12.33 -4.98 -11.43
N GLU A 324 11.60 -5.29 -12.50
CA GLU A 324 12.05 -5.24 -13.88
C GLU A 324 11.23 -4.22 -14.67
N SER A 325 11.89 -3.35 -15.42
CA SER A 325 11.25 -2.42 -16.35
C SER A 325 12.26 -1.63 -17.14
N LEU A 326 11.86 -1.15 -18.31
CA LEU A 326 12.60 -0.19 -19.10
C LEU A 326 11.96 1.18 -18.95
N HIS A 327 12.72 2.17 -18.46
CA HIS A 327 12.23 3.54 -18.32
C HIS A 327 12.90 4.43 -19.36
N ILE A 328 12.10 5.16 -20.10
CA ILE A 328 12.57 6.18 -21.03
C ILE A 328 11.87 7.52 -20.75
N THR A 329 12.49 8.58 -21.18
CA THR A 329 11.89 9.91 -21.26
C THR A 329 11.94 10.36 -22.69
N VAL A 330 10.80 10.71 -23.25
CA VAL A 330 10.71 11.17 -24.63
C VAL A 330 10.24 12.62 -24.69
N MET A 331 10.61 13.30 -25.78
CA MET A 331 10.20 14.67 -26.07
C MET A 331 8.90 14.63 -26.86
N GLY A 332 7.82 15.19 -26.30
CA GLY A 332 6.57 15.48 -26.97
C GLY A 332 6.34 17.00 -26.98
N LEU A 333 5.10 17.46 -26.88
CA LEU A 333 4.81 18.86 -26.56
C LEU A 333 5.30 19.26 -25.16
N SER A 334 5.53 18.27 -24.29
CA SER A 334 6.24 18.38 -23.01
C SER A 334 7.05 17.12 -22.76
N LEU A 335 8.01 17.15 -21.79
CA LEU A 335 8.76 15.95 -21.40
C LEU A 335 7.84 14.89 -20.80
N ILE A 336 7.77 13.71 -21.41
CA ILE A 336 6.94 12.59 -20.99
C ILE A 336 7.83 11.44 -20.56
N HIS A 337 7.53 10.86 -19.40
CA HIS A 337 8.14 9.61 -18.92
C HIS A 337 7.29 8.41 -19.32
N ILE A 338 7.92 7.42 -19.90
CA ILE A 338 7.32 6.14 -20.27
C ILE A 338 8.05 5.01 -19.55
#